data_39100cc2148bd0558c9c2c16adcc0c52
#
_entry.id   39100cc2148bd0558c9c2c16adcc0c52
#
_cell.length_a   1.000
_cell.length_b   1.000
_cell.length_c   1.000
_cell.angle_alpha   90.00
_cell.angle_beta   90.00
_cell.angle_gamma   90.00
#
_symmetry.space_group_name_H-M   'P 1'
#
loop_
_entity.id
_entity.type
_entity.pdbx_description
1 polymer ?
#
loop_
_entity_poly.entity_id
_entity_poly.type
_entity_poly.pdbx_seq_one_letter_code
_entity_poly.pdbx_strand_id
1 'polypeptide(L)'
;RSTPIKSSAASDVYKRQHLKDENGKVQALEVNIPAGIETGQSIRLKGKGTPGYNGGTAGDLFLKVTVSEKPGFKRDGQDIFNTVTIPFITAVLGGDVTVPTIYGNVRCSIKPGTQSGSKLRLRGKGIVSMKNSSVHGDQYTTIEVQVPKNLSPKAKQKLREFAAEL
;
A
#
# COMPACT_ATOMS: atom_id res chain seq x y z
N ARG A 1 26.81 -10.74 -4.18
CA ARG A 1 25.84 -11.04 -3.08
C ARG A 1 24.74 -9.98 -3.11
N SER A 2 23.50 -10.39 -3.23
CA SER A 2 22.35 -9.48 -3.16
C SER A 2 21.82 -9.45 -1.73
N THR A 3 21.81 -8.27 -1.10
CA THR A 3 21.23 -8.10 0.23
C THR A 3 19.80 -7.58 0.06
N PRO A 4 18.76 -8.26 0.58
CA PRO A 4 17.40 -7.80 0.46
C PRO A 4 17.16 -6.56 1.33
N ILE A 5 16.57 -5.51 0.75
CA ILE A 5 16.16 -4.30 1.45
C ILE A 5 14.64 -4.29 1.53
N LYS A 6 14.08 -4.19 2.74
CA LYS A 6 12.64 -4.00 2.94
C LYS A 6 12.30 -2.52 2.90
N SER A 7 11.37 -2.12 2.06
CA SER A 7 10.90 -0.73 1.95
C SER A 7 9.37 -0.68 1.91
N SER A 8 8.79 0.47 2.29
CA SER A 8 7.40 0.78 2.01
C SER A 8 7.35 1.63 0.74
N ALA A 9 6.50 1.27 -0.23
CA ALA A 9 6.52 1.85 -1.58
C ALA A 9 5.92 3.26 -1.70
N ALA A 10 5.45 3.86 -0.60
CA ALA A 10 4.66 5.11 -0.64
C ALA A 10 5.50 6.40 -0.69
N SER A 11 6.77 6.36 -0.30
CA SER A 11 7.66 7.53 -0.29
C SER A 11 9.11 7.13 -0.47
N ASP A 12 9.94 8.08 -0.92
CA ASP A 12 11.40 7.91 -0.94
C ASP A 12 11.91 7.61 0.46
N VAL A 13 12.73 6.57 0.59
CA VAL A 13 13.29 6.17 1.87
C VAL A 13 14.81 6.11 1.77
N TYR A 14 15.46 6.95 2.55
CA TYR A 14 16.90 6.81 2.81
C TYR A 14 17.09 5.71 3.85
N LYS A 15 17.69 4.61 3.43
CA LYS A 15 18.06 3.53 4.34
C LYS A 15 19.57 3.44 4.49
N ARG A 16 20.00 3.49 5.74
CA ARG A 16 21.37 3.16 6.11
C ARG A 16 21.49 1.65 6.27
N GLN A 17 22.31 1.01 5.43
CA GLN A 17 22.62 -0.41 5.54
C GLN A 17 24.05 -0.63 5.97
N HIS A 18 24.24 -1.63 6.82
CA HIS A 18 25.56 -2.10 7.23
C HIS A 18 25.93 -3.33 6.39
N LEU A 19 26.88 -3.18 5.50
CA LEU A 19 27.41 -4.28 4.71
C LEU A 19 28.72 -4.74 5.32
N LYS A 20 28.87 -6.06 5.46
CA LYS A 20 30.16 -6.67 5.81
C LYS A 20 30.91 -6.99 4.51
N ASP A 21 32.11 -6.48 4.38
CA ASP A 21 33.01 -6.92 3.32
C ASP A 21 33.55 -8.35 3.58
N GLU A 22 34.33 -8.87 2.66
CA GLU A 22 34.91 -10.23 2.77
C GLU A 22 35.89 -10.36 3.95
N ASN A 23 36.41 -9.23 4.46
CA ASN A 23 37.30 -9.14 5.62
C ASN A 23 36.53 -8.90 6.93
N GLY A 24 35.18 -8.93 6.91
CA GLY A 24 34.35 -8.73 8.08
C GLY A 24 34.18 -7.26 8.51
N LYS A 25 34.78 -6.30 7.77
CA LYS A 25 34.65 -4.87 8.08
C LYS A 25 33.26 -4.36 7.71
N VAL A 26 32.61 -3.74 8.66
CA VAL A 26 31.26 -3.19 8.47
C VAL A 26 31.37 -1.79 7.85
N GLN A 27 30.84 -1.62 6.66
CA GLN A 27 30.65 -0.31 6.03
C GLN A 27 29.17 0.10 6.11
N ALA A 28 28.91 1.31 6.66
CA ALA A 28 27.59 1.91 6.59
C ALA A 28 27.39 2.53 5.20
N LEU A 29 26.38 2.06 4.49
CA LEU A 29 26.03 2.54 3.16
C LEU A 29 24.68 3.23 3.21
N GLU A 30 24.63 4.50 2.81
CA GLU A 30 23.36 5.20 2.62
C GLU A 30 22.85 4.95 1.20
N VAL A 31 21.64 4.39 1.13
CA VAL A 31 20.99 4.07 -0.13
C VAL A 31 19.70 4.83 -0.24
N ASN A 32 19.56 5.64 -1.29
CA ASN A 32 18.29 6.23 -1.65
C ASN A 32 17.44 5.20 -2.40
N ILE A 33 16.29 4.87 -1.83
CA ILE A 33 15.31 3.96 -2.43
C ILE A 33 14.18 4.82 -2.99
N PRO A 34 14.06 4.94 -4.32
CA PRO A 34 13.02 5.77 -4.92
C PRO A 34 11.63 5.24 -4.58
N ALA A 35 10.68 6.17 -4.38
CA ALA A 35 9.27 5.82 -4.23
C ALA A 35 8.76 5.09 -5.48
N GLY A 36 7.79 4.21 -5.29
CA GLY A 36 7.21 3.43 -6.38
C GLY A 36 8.00 2.18 -6.77
N ILE A 37 9.19 1.95 -6.22
CA ILE A 37 10.02 0.77 -6.53
C ILE A 37 9.22 -0.53 -6.34
N GLU A 38 9.53 -1.54 -7.16
CA GLU A 38 8.88 -2.85 -7.11
C GLU A 38 9.81 -3.91 -6.53
N THR A 39 9.21 -4.94 -5.94
CA THR A 39 9.95 -6.12 -5.49
C THR A 39 10.68 -6.77 -6.67
N GLY A 40 11.96 -7.08 -6.47
CA GLY A 40 12.81 -7.69 -7.48
C GLY A 40 13.64 -6.69 -8.28
N GLN A 41 13.33 -5.39 -8.22
CA GLN A 41 14.17 -4.37 -8.83
C GLN A 41 15.51 -4.25 -8.09
N SER A 42 16.55 -3.87 -8.85
CA SER A 42 17.90 -3.75 -8.33
C SER A 42 18.40 -2.30 -8.42
N ILE A 43 18.98 -1.83 -7.32
CA ILE A 43 19.64 -0.53 -7.24
C ILE A 43 21.14 -0.76 -7.43
N ARG A 44 21.74 -0.13 -8.45
CA ARG A 44 23.18 -0.19 -8.71
C ARG A 44 23.92 0.90 -7.94
N LEU A 45 24.88 0.50 -7.14
CA LEU A 45 25.79 1.39 -6.42
C LEU A 45 27.17 1.27 -7.04
N LYS A 46 27.51 2.28 -7.84
CA LYS A 46 28.76 2.31 -8.61
C LYS A 46 29.99 2.35 -7.69
N GLY A 47 30.95 1.46 -7.93
CA GLY A 47 32.22 1.42 -7.19
C GLY A 47 32.10 0.97 -5.72
N LYS A 48 30.96 0.35 -5.32
CA LYS A 48 30.71 -0.14 -3.95
C LYS A 48 30.74 -1.68 -3.85
N GLY A 49 31.17 -2.36 -4.91
CA GLY A 49 31.38 -3.80 -4.95
C GLY A 49 32.73 -4.24 -4.37
N THR A 50 33.16 -5.44 -4.73
CA THR A 50 34.45 -5.98 -4.33
C THR A 50 35.61 -5.15 -4.88
N PRO A 51 36.71 -4.97 -4.12
CA PRO A 51 37.94 -4.34 -4.62
C PRO A 51 38.42 -5.02 -5.90
N GLY A 52 38.91 -4.23 -6.84
CA GLY A 52 39.53 -4.76 -8.06
C GLY A 52 40.81 -5.52 -7.75
N TYR A 53 41.15 -6.48 -8.61
CA TYR A 53 42.40 -7.25 -8.52
C TYR A 53 43.59 -6.34 -8.84
N ASN A 54 44.70 -6.50 -8.12
CA ASN A 54 45.97 -5.75 -8.33
C ASN A 54 45.83 -4.22 -8.36
N GLY A 55 45.00 -3.63 -7.45
CA GLY A 55 44.82 -2.17 -7.41
C GLY A 55 43.86 -1.61 -8.47
N GLY A 56 43.12 -2.48 -9.16
CA GLY A 56 42.05 -2.08 -10.08
C GLY A 56 40.87 -1.39 -9.37
N THR A 57 40.03 -0.73 -10.15
CA THR A 57 38.82 -0.05 -9.63
C THR A 57 37.85 -1.07 -9.03
N ALA A 58 37.20 -0.70 -7.89
CA ALA A 58 36.19 -1.53 -7.28
C ALA A 58 34.98 -1.73 -8.22
N GLY A 59 34.42 -2.92 -8.20
CA GLY A 59 33.24 -3.27 -8.96
C GLY A 59 31.98 -2.56 -8.43
N ASP A 60 30.86 -2.83 -9.03
CA ASP A 60 29.56 -2.28 -8.61
C ASP A 60 28.82 -3.24 -7.67
N LEU A 61 28.05 -2.66 -6.75
CA LEU A 61 27.18 -3.42 -5.88
C LEU A 61 25.73 -3.29 -6.37
N PHE A 62 25.04 -4.42 -6.48
CA PHE A 62 23.63 -4.46 -6.83
C PHE A 62 22.82 -4.86 -5.60
N LEU A 63 21.89 -4.01 -5.21
CA LEU A 63 20.98 -4.26 -4.10
C LEU A 63 19.62 -4.66 -4.63
N LYS A 64 19.20 -5.90 -4.38
CA LYS A 64 17.87 -6.38 -4.73
C LYS A 64 16.85 -5.89 -3.70
N VAL A 65 15.82 -5.17 -4.15
CA VAL A 65 14.78 -4.59 -3.28
C VAL A 65 13.66 -5.60 -3.09
N THR A 66 13.19 -5.73 -1.84
CA THR A 66 11.96 -6.42 -1.48
C THR A 66 11.02 -5.42 -0.82
N VAL A 67 9.86 -5.18 -1.42
CA VAL A 67 8.84 -4.28 -0.90
C VAL A 67 7.90 -5.07 0.00
N SER A 68 7.73 -4.61 1.24
CA SER A 68 6.77 -5.20 2.17
C SER A 68 5.37 -4.69 1.86
N GLU A 69 4.37 -5.57 1.88
CA GLU A 69 2.97 -5.17 1.82
C GLU A 69 2.54 -4.54 3.14
N LYS A 70 1.71 -3.50 3.05
CA LYS A 70 1.05 -2.92 4.21
C LYS A 70 -0.19 -3.77 4.53
N PRO A 71 -0.37 -4.26 5.77
CA PRO A 71 -1.55 -5.05 6.12
C PRO A 71 -2.85 -4.38 5.70
N GLY A 72 -3.76 -5.15 5.09
CA GLY A 72 -5.04 -4.65 4.57
C GLY A 72 -4.97 -3.96 3.20
N PHE A 73 -3.79 -3.86 2.59
CA PHE A 73 -3.61 -3.30 1.25
C PHE A 73 -2.88 -4.29 0.36
N LYS A 74 -3.42 -4.52 -0.82
CA LYS A 74 -2.80 -5.32 -1.88
C LYS A 74 -2.36 -4.39 -2.99
N ARG A 75 -1.14 -4.54 -3.47
CA ARG A 75 -0.59 -3.78 -4.59
C ARG A 75 -0.67 -4.58 -5.89
N ASP A 76 -1.07 -3.91 -6.97
CA ASP A 76 -0.96 -4.42 -8.33
C ASP A 76 -0.44 -3.28 -9.23
N GLY A 77 0.83 -3.39 -9.64
CA GLY A 77 1.53 -2.31 -10.31
C GLY A 77 1.56 -1.02 -9.48
N GLN A 78 0.92 0.03 -9.97
CA GLN A 78 0.75 1.31 -9.28
C GLN A 78 -0.58 1.40 -8.51
N ASP A 79 -1.51 0.50 -8.76
CA ASP A 79 -2.82 0.51 -8.12
C ASP A 79 -2.79 -0.23 -6.78
N ILE A 80 -3.68 0.22 -5.88
CA ILE A 80 -3.85 -0.33 -4.53
C ILE A 80 -5.27 -0.84 -4.40
N PHE A 81 -5.40 -1.99 -3.77
CA PHE A 81 -6.67 -2.63 -3.46
C PHE A 81 -6.81 -2.83 -1.96
N ASN A 82 -7.96 -2.48 -1.43
CA ASN A 82 -8.32 -2.75 -0.05
C ASN A 82 -9.82 -2.97 0.09
N THR A 83 -10.25 -3.33 1.29
CA THR A 83 -11.67 -3.51 1.62
C THR A 83 -12.00 -2.62 2.80
N VAL A 84 -13.19 -2.00 2.77
CA VAL A 84 -13.76 -1.25 3.88
C VAL A 84 -15.14 -1.78 4.21
N THR A 85 -15.39 -2.00 5.49
CA THR A 85 -16.69 -2.44 5.99
C THR A 85 -17.52 -1.22 6.38
N ILE A 86 -18.74 -1.14 5.88
CA ILE A 86 -19.68 -0.06 6.20
C ILE A 86 -20.95 -0.62 6.86
N PRO A 87 -21.61 0.15 7.75
CA PRO A 87 -22.88 -0.26 8.33
C PRO A 87 -23.97 -0.43 7.25
N PHE A 88 -24.88 -1.40 7.44
CA PHE A 88 -26.04 -1.62 6.57
C PHE A 88 -26.84 -0.32 6.34
N ILE A 89 -27.09 0.46 7.38
CA ILE A 89 -27.82 1.73 7.28
C ILE A 89 -27.12 2.71 6.33
N THR A 90 -25.80 2.80 6.39
CA THR A 90 -25.03 3.66 5.48
C THR A 90 -25.11 3.16 4.04
N ALA A 91 -25.17 1.86 3.83
CA ALA A 91 -25.32 1.28 2.49
C ALA A 91 -26.72 1.62 1.90
N VAL A 92 -27.76 1.58 2.72
CA VAL A 92 -29.16 1.84 2.30
C VAL A 92 -29.41 3.33 2.08
N LEU A 93 -29.09 4.16 3.08
CA LEU A 93 -29.44 5.58 3.09
C LEU A 93 -28.37 6.49 2.48
N GLY A 94 -27.19 5.95 2.21
CA GLY A 94 -26.02 6.74 1.90
C GLY A 94 -25.38 7.36 3.15
N GLY A 95 -24.34 8.13 2.94
CA GLY A 95 -23.63 8.83 4.02
C GLY A 95 -22.12 8.85 3.78
N ASP A 96 -21.40 9.39 4.73
CA ASP A 96 -19.96 9.51 4.64
C ASP A 96 -19.27 8.38 5.39
N VAL A 97 -18.21 7.85 4.79
CA VAL A 97 -17.35 6.84 5.38
C VAL A 97 -15.89 7.26 5.30
N THR A 98 -15.12 6.83 6.26
CA THR A 98 -13.66 7.06 6.26
C THR A 98 -12.98 5.85 5.66
N VAL A 99 -12.30 6.07 4.52
CA VAL A 99 -11.55 5.03 3.81
C VAL A 99 -10.07 5.20 4.10
N PRO A 100 -9.38 4.18 4.65
CA PRO A 100 -7.95 4.24 4.83
C PRO A 100 -7.24 4.14 3.48
N THR A 101 -6.19 4.96 3.31
CA THR A 101 -5.28 4.92 2.16
C THR A 101 -3.84 4.73 2.61
N ILE A 102 -2.93 4.52 1.68
CA ILE A 102 -1.50 4.48 2.00
C ILE A 102 -0.96 5.85 2.42
N TYR A 103 -1.68 6.93 2.12
CA TYR A 103 -1.33 8.33 2.46
C TYR A 103 -2.14 8.89 3.64
N GLY A 104 -2.92 8.05 4.33
CA GLY A 104 -3.80 8.47 5.41
C GLY A 104 -5.27 8.23 5.09
N ASN A 105 -6.15 8.71 5.94
CA ASN A 105 -7.58 8.50 5.81
C ASN A 105 -8.23 9.55 4.90
N VAL A 106 -9.18 9.12 4.07
CA VAL A 106 -9.97 9.98 3.18
C VAL A 106 -11.45 9.79 3.47
N ARG A 107 -12.18 10.88 3.58
CA ARG A 107 -13.65 10.87 3.71
C ARG A 107 -14.27 10.72 2.32
N CYS A 108 -15.15 9.76 2.18
CA CYS A 108 -15.82 9.43 0.93
C CYS A 108 -17.33 9.36 1.15
N SER A 109 -18.09 9.88 0.21
CA SER A 109 -19.55 9.76 0.23
C SER A 109 -19.99 8.47 -0.44
N ILE A 110 -20.84 7.73 0.23
CA ILE A 110 -21.50 6.50 -0.25
C ILE A 110 -22.90 6.86 -0.72
N LYS A 111 -23.23 6.43 -1.92
CA LYS A 111 -24.58 6.65 -2.48
C LYS A 111 -25.60 5.73 -1.82
N PRO A 112 -26.85 6.19 -1.65
CA PRO A 112 -27.94 5.31 -1.22
C PRO A 112 -28.06 4.08 -2.14
N GLY A 113 -28.37 2.92 -1.55
CA GLY A 113 -28.50 1.67 -2.29
C GLY A 113 -27.20 1.01 -2.71
N THR A 114 -26.05 1.41 -2.13
CA THR A 114 -24.74 0.80 -2.42
C THR A 114 -24.72 -0.65 -1.97
N GLN A 115 -24.36 -1.55 -2.89
CA GLN A 115 -24.32 -2.99 -2.65
C GLN A 115 -22.96 -3.43 -2.11
N SER A 116 -22.96 -4.52 -1.33
CA SER A 116 -21.73 -5.21 -0.95
C SER A 116 -21.00 -5.72 -2.19
N GLY A 117 -19.68 -5.58 -2.22
CA GLY A 117 -18.86 -5.88 -3.41
C GLY A 117 -18.69 -4.69 -4.37
N SER A 118 -19.42 -3.59 -4.18
CA SER A 118 -19.23 -2.36 -4.96
C SER A 118 -17.80 -1.83 -4.80
N LYS A 119 -17.23 -1.29 -5.87
CA LYS A 119 -15.87 -0.73 -5.86
C LYS A 119 -15.90 0.79 -5.88
N LEU A 120 -15.23 1.41 -4.93
CA LEU A 120 -14.99 2.83 -4.86
C LEU A 120 -13.57 3.14 -5.37
N ARG A 121 -13.47 3.94 -6.44
CA ARG A 121 -12.18 4.37 -6.99
C ARG A 121 -11.75 5.70 -6.37
N LEU A 122 -10.61 5.70 -5.73
CA LEU A 122 -9.95 6.89 -5.18
C LEU A 122 -8.80 7.27 -6.11
N ARG A 123 -9.02 8.26 -6.95
CA ARG A 123 -8.04 8.71 -7.96
C ARG A 123 -6.78 9.25 -7.30
N GLY A 124 -5.61 8.86 -7.82
CA GLY A 124 -4.31 9.33 -7.34
C GLY A 124 -3.95 8.86 -5.93
N LYS A 125 -4.64 7.85 -5.38
CA LYS A 125 -4.35 7.28 -4.04
C LYS A 125 -3.58 5.97 -4.10
N GLY A 126 -3.12 5.58 -5.30
CA GLY A 126 -2.22 4.47 -5.52
C GLY A 126 -0.75 4.84 -5.31
N ILE A 127 0.14 3.99 -5.79
CA ILE A 127 1.60 4.16 -5.70
C ILE A 127 2.06 5.18 -6.73
N VAL A 128 3.03 5.99 -6.33
CA VAL A 128 3.71 6.95 -7.22
C VAL A 128 4.53 6.21 -8.29
N SER A 129 4.58 6.78 -9.48
CA SER A 129 5.42 6.26 -10.56
C SER A 129 6.90 6.59 -10.30
N MET A 130 7.79 5.61 -10.42
CA MET A 130 9.24 5.83 -10.35
C MET A 130 9.76 6.76 -11.45
N LYS A 131 9.09 6.81 -12.61
CA LYS A 131 9.50 7.64 -13.76
C LYS A 131 9.04 9.09 -13.63
N ASN A 132 7.92 9.32 -12.94
CA ASN A 132 7.34 10.64 -12.78
C ASN A 132 6.61 10.72 -11.44
N SER A 133 7.17 11.48 -10.51
CA SER A 133 6.64 11.65 -9.14
C SER A 133 5.27 12.35 -9.08
N SER A 134 4.86 13.00 -10.17
CA SER A 134 3.52 13.61 -10.27
C SER A 134 2.43 12.62 -10.69
N VAL A 135 2.80 11.41 -11.12
CA VAL A 135 1.87 10.37 -11.57
C VAL A 135 1.72 9.33 -10.48
N HIS A 136 0.48 9.09 -10.08
CA HIS A 136 0.11 8.07 -9.11
C HIS A 136 -0.92 7.12 -9.74
N GLY A 137 -0.88 5.87 -9.34
CA GLY A 137 -1.99 4.96 -9.57
C GLY A 137 -3.22 5.33 -8.74
N ASP A 138 -4.23 4.50 -8.79
CA ASP A 138 -5.47 4.69 -8.05
C ASP A 138 -5.61 3.67 -6.92
N GLN A 139 -6.49 3.97 -5.98
CA GLN A 139 -6.90 2.98 -5.01
C GLN A 139 -8.33 2.52 -5.31
N TYR A 140 -8.53 1.22 -5.33
CA TYR A 140 -9.82 0.56 -5.49
C TYR A 140 -10.22 -0.07 -4.17
N THR A 141 -11.22 0.52 -3.52
CA THR A 141 -11.75 0.04 -2.23
C THR A 141 -13.02 -0.75 -2.47
N THR A 142 -13.02 -2.03 -2.10
CA THR A 142 -14.21 -2.86 -2.11
C THR A 142 -15.04 -2.57 -0.87
N ILE A 143 -16.33 -2.33 -1.04
CA ILE A 143 -17.26 -2.09 0.05
C ILE A 143 -17.83 -3.41 0.52
N GLU A 144 -17.72 -3.70 1.80
CA GLU A 144 -18.43 -4.79 2.48
C GLU A 144 -19.51 -4.21 3.40
N VAL A 145 -20.73 -4.69 3.23
CA VAL A 145 -21.85 -4.24 4.09
C VAL A 145 -21.94 -5.13 5.31
N GLN A 146 -21.80 -4.52 6.48
CA GLN A 146 -21.95 -5.20 7.75
C GLN A 146 -23.40 -5.21 8.19
N VAL A 147 -23.96 -6.41 8.27
CA VAL A 147 -25.29 -6.61 8.86
C VAL A 147 -25.14 -6.71 10.38
N PRO A 148 -25.92 -5.95 11.15
CA PRO A 148 -25.87 -5.99 12.61
C PRO A 148 -26.33 -7.36 13.13
N LYS A 149 -25.50 -7.97 13.99
CA LYS A 149 -25.79 -9.31 14.55
C LYS A 149 -26.76 -9.26 15.73
N ASN A 150 -26.69 -8.19 16.54
CA ASN A 150 -27.47 -8.05 17.76
C ASN A 150 -28.40 -6.84 17.65
N LEU A 151 -29.69 -7.12 17.46
CA LEU A 151 -30.73 -6.08 17.39
C LEU A 151 -31.63 -6.17 18.61
N SER A 152 -31.98 -5.02 19.17
CA SER A 152 -32.99 -4.94 20.20
C SER A 152 -34.36 -5.35 19.65
N PRO A 153 -35.34 -5.77 20.52
CA PRO A 153 -36.68 -6.12 20.06
C PRO A 153 -37.35 -4.98 19.28
N LYS A 154 -37.17 -3.74 19.71
CA LYS A 154 -37.67 -2.54 19.04
C LYS A 154 -37.08 -2.34 17.66
N ALA A 155 -35.76 -2.58 17.51
CA ALA A 155 -35.11 -2.47 16.20
C ALA A 155 -35.58 -3.57 15.23
N LYS A 156 -35.76 -4.79 15.73
CA LYS A 156 -36.33 -5.91 14.93
C LYS A 156 -37.75 -5.58 14.45
N GLN A 157 -38.59 -4.97 15.30
CA GLN A 157 -39.91 -4.58 14.91
C GLN A 157 -39.88 -3.53 13.79
N LYS A 158 -39.08 -2.46 13.94
CA LYS A 158 -38.92 -1.44 12.89
C LYS A 158 -38.39 -2.00 11.56
N LEU A 159 -37.50 -2.99 11.60
CA LEU A 159 -37.07 -3.65 10.38
C LEU A 159 -38.17 -4.49 9.72
N ARG A 160 -39.07 -5.09 10.50
CA ARG A 160 -40.25 -5.79 9.95
C ARG A 160 -41.23 -4.83 9.30
N GLU A 161 -41.46 -3.67 9.93
CA GLU A 161 -42.30 -2.59 9.38
C GLU A 161 -41.69 -2.12 8.06
N PHE A 162 -40.42 -1.82 8.03
CA PHE A 162 -39.69 -1.45 6.79
C PHE A 162 -39.79 -2.54 5.70
N ALA A 163 -39.62 -3.81 6.06
CA ALA A 163 -39.73 -4.92 5.10
C ALA A 163 -41.12 -5.09 4.52
N ALA A 164 -42.19 -4.59 5.19
CA ALA A 164 -43.56 -4.63 4.69
C ALA A 164 -43.88 -3.49 3.69
N GLU A 165 -42.99 -2.49 3.59
CA GLU A 165 -43.09 -1.36 2.65
C GLU A 165 -42.28 -1.55 1.35
N LEU A 166 -41.47 -2.63 1.26
CA LEU A 166 -40.71 -3.01 0.07
C LEU A 166 -41.52 -3.92 -0.84
#